data_860aff86f4febc7086ebbdea6d1aa2b6
#
_entry.id   860aff86f4febc7086ebbdea6d1aa2b6
#
_cell.length_a   1.000
_cell.length_b   1.000
_cell.length_c   1.000
_cell.angle_alpha   90.00
_cell.angle_beta   90.00
_cell.angle_gamma   90.00
#
_symmetry.space_group_name_H-M   'P 1'
#
loop_
_entity.id
_entity.type
_entity.pdbx_description
1 polymer ?
#
loop_
_entity_poly.entity_id
_entity_poly.type
_entity_poly.pdbx_seq_one_letter_code
_entity_poly.pdbx_strand_id
1 'polypeptide(L)'
;MWFLFAAASAICFGLRGILYQWTSQRPIDRNLLLLGVYLSGTVIAAVINLFAGQPWSEGCWVGVWMGLFSFISNASMYRGFAVGKASLIAMFTGLPPVVVVILAYVLWGEKLNLWQSMAFLVIVFGILMIRYSNDISLRNLQGAQWGIITMIAFGITDLSSKKATMLGAATLPTLLMMYVTGSLLFGISWYMSRRRLASARAMVAAAAEDQEAESSPPAASANRGWSSSKTLFWGMFVGITNISGMMLVMPAFKLGVTGLVSVVIAMNVVFVLLYARFILKERFSRLEAGGLTCALIGVLILRLAA
;
A
#
# COMPACT_ATOMS: atom_id res chain seq x y z
N MET A 1 -3.72 -24.25 -3.58
CA MET A 1 -4.76 -23.20 -3.68
C MET A 1 -4.32 -21.84 -3.12
N TRP A 2 -3.78 -21.76 -1.88
CA TRP A 2 -3.36 -20.47 -1.28
C TRP A 2 -2.42 -19.66 -2.18
N PHE A 3 -1.46 -20.32 -2.84
CA PHE A 3 -0.48 -19.70 -3.73
C PHE A 3 -1.15 -18.97 -4.93
N LEU A 4 -2.18 -19.57 -5.53
CA LEU A 4 -2.92 -18.95 -6.64
C LEU A 4 -3.63 -17.68 -6.19
N PHE A 5 -4.26 -17.69 -5.02
CA PHE A 5 -4.88 -16.51 -4.44
C PHE A 5 -3.86 -15.42 -4.14
N ALA A 6 -2.71 -15.77 -3.54
CA ALA A 6 -1.63 -14.82 -3.24
C ALA A 6 -1.02 -14.24 -4.52
N ALA A 7 -0.75 -15.06 -5.54
CA ALA A 7 -0.22 -14.62 -6.82
C ALA A 7 -1.20 -13.71 -7.59
N ALA A 8 -2.49 -14.07 -7.63
CA ALA A 8 -3.52 -13.23 -8.23
C ALA A 8 -3.67 -11.89 -7.49
N SER A 9 -3.58 -11.91 -6.16
CA SER A 9 -3.54 -10.69 -5.34
C SER A 9 -2.32 -9.82 -5.67
N ALA A 10 -1.14 -10.43 -5.86
CA ALA A 10 0.07 -9.71 -6.26
C ALA A 10 -0.10 -9.00 -7.61
N ILE A 11 -0.81 -9.60 -8.56
CA ILE A 11 -1.15 -8.96 -9.86
C ILE A 11 -2.04 -7.74 -9.62
N CYS A 12 -3.12 -7.87 -8.84
CA CYS A 12 -4.03 -6.76 -8.53
C CYS A 12 -3.28 -5.60 -7.84
N PHE A 13 -2.42 -5.90 -6.88
CA PHE A 13 -1.61 -4.87 -6.21
C PHE A 13 -0.49 -4.32 -7.09
N GLY A 14 0.04 -5.10 -8.03
CA GLY A 14 0.93 -4.63 -9.06
C GLY A 14 0.25 -3.59 -9.96
N LEU A 15 -0.96 -3.88 -10.46
CA LEU A 15 -1.78 -2.93 -11.22
C LEU A 15 -2.07 -1.66 -10.41
N ARG A 16 -2.44 -1.80 -9.12
CA ARG A 16 -2.59 -0.65 -8.22
C ARG A 16 -1.30 0.17 -8.14
N GLY A 17 -0.15 -0.50 -8.00
CA GLY A 17 1.17 0.15 -7.95
C GLY A 17 1.47 0.96 -9.21
N ILE A 18 1.17 0.40 -10.38
CA ILE A 18 1.31 1.07 -11.68
C ILE A 18 0.42 2.32 -11.76
N LEU A 19 -0.85 2.20 -11.35
CA LEU A 19 -1.79 3.32 -11.33
C LEU A 19 -1.37 4.41 -10.35
N TYR A 20 -0.81 4.04 -9.19
CA TYR A 20 -0.25 4.99 -8.23
C TYR A 20 1.00 5.69 -8.78
N GLN A 21 1.90 4.98 -9.46
CA GLN A 21 3.07 5.57 -10.10
C GLN A 21 2.65 6.60 -11.17
N TRP A 22 1.68 6.25 -12.00
CA TRP A 22 1.15 7.16 -13.01
C TRP A 22 0.48 8.41 -12.38
N THR A 23 -0.26 8.26 -11.28
CA THR A 23 -0.90 9.38 -10.58
C THR A 23 0.10 10.24 -9.79
N SER A 24 1.19 9.67 -9.29
CA SER A 24 2.19 10.41 -8.49
C SER A 24 2.89 11.52 -9.28
N GLN A 25 2.90 11.41 -10.60
CA GLN A 25 3.45 12.42 -11.52
C GLN A 25 2.47 13.57 -11.80
N ARG A 26 1.28 13.55 -11.23
CA ARG A 26 0.22 14.56 -11.44
C ARG A 26 0.06 15.43 -10.19
N PRO A 27 -0.29 16.73 -10.34
CA PRO A 27 -0.57 17.61 -9.21
C PRO A 27 -1.96 17.29 -8.64
N ILE A 28 -2.03 16.27 -7.76
CA ILE A 28 -3.25 15.77 -7.15
C ILE A 28 -3.18 15.81 -5.62
N ASP A 29 -4.36 15.94 -4.99
CA ASP A 29 -4.49 15.75 -3.55
C ASP A 29 -4.47 14.25 -3.21
N ARG A 30 -3.39 13.81 -2.56
CA ARG A 30 -3.15 12.40 -2.24
C ARG A 30 -4.15 11.85 -1.22
N ASN A 31 -4.57 12.65 -0.25
CA ASN A 31 -5.58 12.23 0.73
C ASN A 31 -6.93 11.99 0.06
N LEU A 32 -7.29 12.85 -0.91
CA LEU A 32 -8.51 12.70 -1.68
C LEU A 32 -8.46 11.49 -2.62
N LEU A 33 -7.30 11.21 -3.23
CA LEU A 33 -7.09 10.01 -4.03
C LEU A 33 -7.31 8.74 -3.19
N LEU A 34 -6.67 8.69 -2.02
CA LEU A 34 -6.79 7.53 -1.12
C LEU A 34 -8.21 7.40 -0.55
N LEU A 35 -8.86 8.52 -0.22
CA LEU A 35 -10.29 8.51 0.12
C LEU A 35 -11.11 7.83 -0.98
N GLY A 36 -10.89 8.17 -2.26
CA GLY A 36 -11.54 7.51 -3.39
C GLY A 36 -11.29 6.00 -3.43
N VAL A 37 -10.04 5.58 -3.22
CA VAL A 37 -9.66 4.14 -3.17
C VAL A 37 -10.44 3.39 -2.09
N TYR A 38 -10.57 3.96 -0.89
CA TYR A 38 -11.28 3.30 0.20
C TYR A 38 -12.80 3.39 0.04
N LEU A 39 -13.34 4.49 -0.48
CA LEU A 39 -14.77 4.61 -0.77
C LEU A 39 -15.24 3.58 -1.79
N SER A 40 -14.49 3.36 -2.87
CA SER A 40 -14.85 2.31 -3.84
C SER A 40 -14.80 0.92 -3.20
N GLY A 41 -13.80 0.67 -2.35
CA GLY A 41 -13.74 -0.58 -1.58
C GLY A 41 -14.95 -0.77 -0.67
N THR A 42 -15.38 0.30 0.02
CA THR A 42 -16.60 0.29 0.85
C THR A 42 -17.84 -0.05 0.03
N VAL A 43 -18.03 0.66 -1.09
CA VAL A 43 -19.21 0.45 -1.95
C VAL A 43 -19.22 -0.96 -2.54
N ILE A 44 -18.09 -1.40 -3.10
CA ILE A 44 -18.00 -2.73 -3.73
C ILE A 44 -18.19 -3.84 -2.70
N ALA A 45 -17.55 -3.76 -1.51
CA ALA A 45 -17.73 -4.75 -0.45
C ALA A 45 -19.18 -4.80 0.03
N ALA A 46 -19.82 -3.64 0.23
CA ALA A 46 -21.22 -3.56 0.64
C ALA A 46 -22.15 -4.18 -0.41
N VAL A 47 -22.02 -3.76 -1.67
CA VAL A 47 -22.88 -4.24 -2.77
C VAL A 47 -22.72 -5.75 -2.97
N ILE A 48 -21.47 -6.26 -3.05
CA ILE A 48 -21.26 -7.70 -3.22
C ILE A 48 -21.79 -8.46 -2.00
N ASN A 49 -21.65 -7.95 -0.78
CA ASN A 49 -22.14 -8.63 0.42
C ASN A 49 -23.68 -8.68 0.48
N LEU A 50 -24.38 -7.69 -0.06
CA LEU A 50 -25.83 -7.72 -0.18
C LEU A 50 -26.31 -8.92 -1.02
N PHE A 51 -25.59 -9.27 -2.09
CA PHE A 51 -25.93 -10.42 -2.93
C PHE A 51 -25.36 -11.74 -2.39
N ALA A 52 -24.15 -11.71 -1.82
CA ALA A 52 -23.48 -12.91 -1.32
C ALA A 52 -24.01 -13.38 0.05
N GLY A 53 -24.66 -12.49 0.81
CA GLY A 53 -25.25 -12.83 2.11
C GLY A 53 -24.26 -13.38 3.14
N GLN A 54 -22.98 -12.97 3.08
CA GLN A 54 -21.98 -13.47 4.02
C GLN A 54 -22.32 -13.06 5.46
N PRO A 55 -22.22 -13.99 6.43
CA PRO A 55 -22.63 -13.70 7.81
C PRO A 55 -21.65 -12.75 8.50
N TRP A 56 -22.21 -11.89 9.35
CA TRP A 56 -21.44 -11.08 10.28
C TRP A 56 -21.06 -11.91 11.51
N SER A 57 -19.79 -11.79 11.92
CA SER A 57 -19.27 -12.41 13.13
C SER A 57 -18.42 -11.40 13.89
N GLU A 58 -18.12 -11.68 15.15
CA GLU A 58 -17.22 -10.82 15.95
C GLU A 58 -15.83 -10.68 15.31
N GLY A 59 -15.37 -11.70 14.61
CA GLY A 59 -14.11 -11.65 13.86
C GLY A 59 -14.05 -10.57 12.78
N CYS A 60 -15.21 -10.11 12.27
CA CYS A 60 -15.26 -9.05 11.26
C CYS A 60 -14.77 -7.69 11.81
N TRP A 61 -14.84 -7.47 13.13
CA TRP A 61 -14.32 -6.25 13.76
C TRP A 61 -12.81 -6.10 13.65
N VAL A 62 -12.08 -7.19 13.38
CA VAL A 62 -10.65 -7.11 13.03
C VAL A 62 -10.42 -6.23 11.79
N GLY A 63 -11.42 -6.10 10.92
CA GLY A 63 -11.41 -5.18 9.78
C GLY A 63 -11.15 -3.72 10.18
N VAL A 64 -11.61 -3.29 11.36
CA VAL A 64 -11.32 -1.93 11.89
C VAL A 64 -9.81 -1.75 12.08
N TRP A 65 -9.15 -2.73 12.69
CA TRP A 65 -7.69 -2.71 12.87
C TRP A 65 -6.96 -2.74 11.53
N MET A 66 -7.43 -3.57 10.58
CA MET A 66 -6.90 -3.59 9.22
C MET A 66 -7.01 -2.20 8.57
N GLY A 67 -8.15 -1.52 8.71
CA GLY A 67 -8.37 -0.17 8.17
C GLY A 67 -7.46 0.87 8.83
N LEU A 68 -7.32 0.82 10.15
CA LEU A 68 -6.44 1.72 10.91
C LEU A 68 -4.97 1.57 10.48
N PHE A 69 -4.44 0.35 10.49
CA PHE A 69 -3.04 0.12 10.12
C PHE A 69 -2.79 0.35 8.63
N SER A 70 -3.75 0.06 7.77
CA SER A 70 -3.68 0.41 6.36
C SER A 70 -3.67 1.92 6.12
N PHE A 71 -4.41 2.71 6.91
CA PHE A 71 -4.32 4.17 6.92
C PHE A 71 -2.94 4.63 7.38
N ILE A 72 -2.44 4.14 8.53
CA ILE A 72 -1.13 4.51 9.08
C ILE A 72 -0.03 4.21 8.07
N SER A 73 -0.05 3.03 7.44
CA SER A 73 0.97 2.63 6.46
C SER A 73 0.98 3.54 5.23
N ASN A 74 -0.18 3.83 4.65
CA ASN A 74 -0.26 4.69 3.48
C ASN A 74 0.09 6.15 3.82
N ALA A 75 -0.41 6.69 4.94
CA ALA A 75 -0.09 8.05 5.40
C ALA A 75 1.41 8.21 5.67
N SER A 76 2.04 7.24 6.35
CA SER A 76 3.48 7.24 6.63
C SER A 76 4.31 7.10 5.37
N MET A 77 3.90 6.23 4.44
CA MET A 77 4.56 6.07 3.13
C MET A 77 4.62 7.39 2.37
N TYR A 78 3.47 8.08 2.26
CA TYR A 78 3.43 9.36 1.55
C TYR A 78 4.22 10.46 2.27
N ARG A 79 4.19 10.48 3.60
CA ARG A 79 5.02 11.42 4.36
C ARG A 79 6.50 11.12 4.19
N GLY A 80 6.88 9.85 4.19
CA GLY A 80 8.23 9.41 3.90
C GLY A 80 8.72 9.88 2.54
N PHE A 81 7.91 9.74 1.49
CA PHE A 81 8.23 10.25 0.15
C PHE A 81 8.34 11.78 0.09
N ALA A 82 7.63 12.50 0.94
CA ALA A 82 7.69 13.97 0.97
C ALA A 82 8.94 14.52 1.67
N VAL A 83 9.49 13.80 2.67
CA VAL A 83 10.59 14.31 3.50
C VAL A 83 11.89 13.52 3.34
N GLY A 84 11.85 12.33 2.73
CA GLY A 84 12.98 11.42 2.58
C GLY A 84 13.28 11.06 1.14
N LYS A 85 14.26 10.17 0.94
CA LYS A 85 14.57 9.61 -0.36
C LYS A 85 13.53 8.57 -0.77
N ALA A 86 12.98 8.71 -1.97
CA ALA A 86 11.96 7.81 -2.50
C ALA A 86 12.43 6.34 -2.55
N SER A 87 13.69 6.10 -2.92
CA SER A 87 14.30 4.77 -2.96
C SER A 87 14.32 4.09 -1.59
N LEU A 88 14.66 4.84 -0.54
CA LEU A 88 14.69 4.33 0.84
C LEU A 88 13.29 3.92 1.30
N ILE A 89 12.29 4.76 1.08
CA ILE A 89 10.89 4.45 1.43
C ILE A 89 10.38 3.25 0.61
N ALA A 90 10.69 3.20 -0.68
CA ALA A 90 10.36 2.08 -1.54
C ALA A 90 10.96 0.77 -1.02
N MET A 91 12.21 0.77 -0.54
CA MET A 91 12.83 -0.40 0.06
C MET A 91 12.04 -0.91 1.26
N PHE A 92 11.68 -0.04 2.21
CA PHE A 92 10.88 -0.43 3.37
C PHE A 92 9.49 -0.96 3.01
N THR A 93 8.85 -0.45 1.94
CA THR A 93 7.55 -0.97 1.50
C THR A 93 7.62 -2.38 0.89
N GLY A 94 8.79 -2.92 0.62
CA GLY A 94 9.01 -4.30 0.19
C GLY A 94 9.25 -5.29 1.34
N LEU A 95 9.45 -4.81 2.57
CA LEU A 95 9.85 -5.60 3.74
C LEU A 95 8.73 -5.99 4.74
N PRO A 96 7.44 -5.65 4.56
CA PRO A 96 6.38 -6.15 5.44
C PRO A 96 6.42 -7.67 5.68
N PRO A 97 6.76 -8.54 4.69
CA PRO A 97 6.83 -9.98 4.92
C PRO A 97 7.80 -10.39 6.03
N VAL A 98 8.88 -9.62 6.24
CA VAL A 98 9.84 -9.89 7.32
C VAL A 98 9.18 -9.67 8.68
N VAL A 99 8.44 -8.57 8.83
CA VAL A 99 7.65 -8.28 10.03
C VAL A 99 6.60 -9.37 10.26
N VAL A 100 5.93 -9.78 9.19
CA VAL A 100 4.89 -10.83 9.23
C VAL A 100 5.44 -12.16 9.70
N VAL A 101 6.57 -12.62 9.17
CA VAL A 101 7.20 -13.90 9.58
C VAL A 101 7.58 -13.87 11.06
N ILE A 102 8.23 -12.78 11.50
CA ILE A 102 8.66 -12.64 12.90
C ILE A 102 7.44 -12.63 13.83
N LEU A 103 6.44 -11.80 13.53
CA LEU A 103 5.26 -11.68 14.40
C LEU A 103 4.34 -12.91 14.32
N ALA A 104 4.22 -13.59 13.18
CA ALA A 104 3.48 -14.85 13.07
C ALA A 104 4.12 -15.95 13.92
N TYR A 105 5.46 -16.00 13.95
CA TYR A 105 6.17 -16.91 14.85
C TYR A 105 5.91 -16.57 16.32
N VAL A 106 6.01 -15.31 16.72
CA VAL A 106 5.83 -14.87 18.10
C VAL A 106 4.37 -15.04 18.58
N LEU A 107 3.41 -14.70 17.72
CA LEU A 107 1.97 -14.67 18.11
C LEU A 107 1.31 -16.05 18.01
N TRP A 108 1.70 -16.87 17.05
CA TRP A 108 0.99 -18.12 16.72
C TRP A 108 1.91 -19.35 16.67
N GLY A 109 3.22 -19.17 16.86
CA GLY A 109 4.19 -20.25 16.76
C GLY A 109 4.35 -20.79 15.33
N GLU A 110 3.95 -20.03 14.29
CA GLU A 110 4.10 -20.46 12.89
C GLU A 110 5.59 -20.60 12.55
N LYS A 111 6.03 -21.82 12.24
CA LYS A 111 7.41 -22.14 11.85
C LYS A 111 7.47 -22.42 10.36
N LEU A 112 8.44 -21.84 9.70
CA LEU A 112 8.81 -22.20 8.35
C LEU A 112 9.75 -23.41 8.40
N ASN A 113 9.55 -24.39 7.51
CA ASN A 113 10.53 -25.44 7.32
C ASN A 113 11.79 -24.88 6.62
N LEU A 114 12.87 -25.69 6.55
CA LEU A 114 14.14 -25.23 5.99
C LEU A 114 13.99 -24.70 4.54
N TRP A 115 13.29 -25.43 3.69
CA TRP A 115 13.07 -25.04 2.29
C TRP A 115 12.22 -23.78 2.14
N GLN A 116 11.18 -23.66 2.97
CA GLN A 116 10.34 -22.46 3.03
C GLN A 116 11.14 -21.25 3.51
N SER A 117 12.01 -21.42 4.50
CA SER A 117 12.89 -20.37 4.99
C SER A 117 13.89 -19.91 3.93
N MET A 118 14.51 -20.86 3.22
CA MET A 118 15.41 -20.56 2.10
C MET A 118 14.67 -19.82 0.98
N ALA A 119 13.51 -20.30 0.56
CA ALA A 119 12.70 -19.66 -0.46
C ALA A 119 12.31 -18.25 -0.05
N PHE A 120 11.86 -18.05 1.19
CA PHE A 120 11.51 -16.76 1.76
C PHE A 120 12.68 -15.77 1.70
N LEU A 121 13.87 -16.20 2.17
CA LEU A 121 15.07 -15.34 2.16
C LEU A 121 15.48 -14.96 0.72
N VAL A 122 15.44 -15.91 -0.22
CA VAL A 122 15.77 -15.64 -1.62
C VAL A 122 14.78 -14.65 -2.25
N ILE A 123 13.46 -14.78 -1.97
CA ILE A 123 12.45 -13.83 -2.46
C ILE A 123 12.67 -12.45 -1.86
N VAL A 124 12.84 -12.33 -0.54
CA VAL A 124 13.07 -11.05 0.14
C VAL A 124 14.35 -10.40 -0.39
N PHE A 125 15.42 -11.14 -0.56
CA PHE A 125 16.66 -10.64 -1.13
C PHE A 125 16.44 -10.12 -2.57
N GLY A 126 15.70 -10.87 -3.40
CA GLY A 126 15.33 -10.44 -4.74
C GLY A 126 14.53 -9.14 -4.76
N ILE A 127 13.53 -9.01 -3.87
CA ILE A 127 12.74 -7.78 -3.71
C ILE A 127 13.63 -6.60 -3.29
N LEU A 128 14.56 -6.82 -2.36
CA LEU A 128 15.51 -5.79 -1.94
C LEU A 128 16.43 -5.35 -3.07
N MET A 129 16.94 -6.28 -3.88
CA MET A 129 17.75 -5.97 -5.06
C MET A 129 16.98 -5.12 -6.08
N ILE A 130 15.71 -5.46 -6.34
CA ILE A 130 14.84 -4.68 -7.26
C ILE A 130 14.63 -3.25 -6.73
N ARG A 131 14.48 -3.08 -5.43
CA ARG A 131 14.20 -1.78 -4.81
C ARG A 131 15.45 -1.01 -4.40
N TYR A 132 16.62 -1.64 -4.49
CA TYR A 132 17.87 -0.98 -4.17
C TYR A 132 18.21 0.08 -5.21
N SER A 133 18.62 1.24 -4.73
CA SER A 133 19.15 2.33 -5.56
C SER A 133 20.50 2.79 -4.98
N ASN A 134 21.40 3.16 -5.86
CA ASN A 134 22.72 3.69 -5.48
C ASN A 134 22.64 4.98 -4.64
N ASP A 135 21.47 5.60 -4.58
CA ASP A 135 21.23 6.80 -3.78
C ASP A 135 21.11 6.52 -2.28
N ILE A 136 20.93 5.24 -1.89
CA ILE A 136 20.80 4.84 -0.49
C ILE A 136 22.17 4.92 0.17
N SER A 137 22.29 5.82 1.16
CA SER A 137 23.50 6.00 1.97
C SER A 137 23.13 5.97 3.45
N LEU A 138 23.89 5.24 4.24
CA LEU A 138 23.74 5.20 5.70
C LEU A 138 23.96 6.57 6.36
N ARG A 139 24.64 7.49 5.66
CA ARG A 139 24.85 8.86 6.15
C ARG A 139 23.62 9.77 5.99
N ASN A 140 22.65 9.38 5.15
CA ASN A 140 21.43 10.16 4.92
C ASN A 140 20.19 9.25 4.98
N LEU A 141 19.74 9.01 6.20
CA LEU A 141 18.56 8.22 6.52
C LEU A 141 17.30 9.09 6.74
N GLN A 142 17.31 10.31 6.18
CA GLN A 142 16.15 11.19 6.31
C GLN A 142 14.89 10.53 5.77
N GLY A 143 13.85 10.47 6.60
CA GLY A 143 12.59 9.80 6.27
C GLY A 143 12.55 8.31 6.59
N ALA A 144 13.66 7.65 6.97
CA ALA A 144 13.68 6.21 7.30
C ALA A 144 12.65 5.82 8.37
N GLN A 145 12.42 6.67 9.36
CA GLN A 145 11.40 6.48 10.40
C GLN A 145 10.00 6.25 9.80
N TRP A 146 9.64 7.00 8.76
CA TRP A 146 8.36 6.83 8.07
C TRP A 146 8.32 5.54 7.27
N GLY A 147 9.44 5.13 6.68
CA GLY A 147 9.59 3.84 6.01
C GLY A 147 9.41 2.67 6.98
N ILE A 148 10.02 2.73 8.17
CA ILE A 148 9.89 1.71 9.21
C ILE A 148 8.43 1.62 9.70
N ILE A 149 7.78 2.76 9.96
CA ILE A 149 6.35 2.78 10.35
C ILE A 149 5.50 2.15 9.25
N THR A 150 5.76 2.47 7.98
CA THR A 150 5.07 1.90 6.83
C THR A 150 5.23 0.38 6.78
N MET A 151 6.45 -0.12 6.92
CA MET A 151 6.77 -1.55 6.93
C MET A 151 6.02 -2.30 8.04
N ILE A 152 6.11 -1.79 9.27
CA ILE A 152 5.45 -2.40 10.43
C ILE A 152 3.93 -2.35 10.27
N ALA A 153 3.35 -1.22 9.88
CA ALA A 153 1.91 -1.06 9.74
C ALA A 153 1.33 -1.94 8.63
N PHE A 154 1.99 -2.10 7.48
CA PHE A 154 1.58 -3.06 6.46
C PHE A 154 1.69 -4.50 6.98
N GLY A 155 2.76 -4.85 7.69
CA GLY A 155 2.91 -6.16 8.30
C GLY A 155 1.78 -6.48 9.30
N ILE A 156 1.39 -5.51 10.13
CA ILE A 156 0.26 -5.67 11.06
C ILE A 156 -1.07 -5.78 10.30
N THR A 157 -1.25 -5.09 9.17
CA THR A 157 -2.44 -5.24 8.32
C THR A 157 -2.55 -6.69 7.81
N ASP A 158 -1.46 -7.27 7.32
CA ASP A 158 -1.40 -8.67 6.89
C ASP A 158 -1.73 -9.64 8.03
N LEU A 159 -1.11 -9.44 9.20
CA LEU A 159 -1.37 -10.24 10.41
C LEU A 159 -2.83 -10.12 10.87
N SER A 160 -3.40 -8.92 10.81
CA SER A 160 -4.82 -8.71 11.12
C SER A 160 -5.71 -9.46 10.13
N SER A 161 -5.36 -9.49 8.84
CA SER A 161 -6.06 -10.29 7.84
C SER A 161 -6.04 -11.79 8.18
N LYS A 162 -4.87 -12.32 8.57
CA LYS A 162 -4.75 -13.71 9.06
C LYS A 162 -5.59 -13.93 10.31
N LYS A 163 -5.51 -13.02 11.30
CA LYS A 163 -6.29 -13.13 12.54
C LYS A 163 -7.80 -13.17 12.28
N ALA A 164 -8.30 -12.34 11.37
CA ALA A 164 -9.71 -12.36 10.97
C ALA A 164 -10.11 -13.75 10.43
N THR A 165 -9.28 -14.34 9.57
CA THR A 165 -9.55 -15.69 9.03
C THR A 165 -9.49 -16.78 10.11
N MET A 166 -8.60 -16.67 11.10
CA MET A 166 -8.51 -17.59 12.24
C MET A 166 -9.75 -17.52 13.14
N LEU A 167 -10.37 -16.34 13.26
CA LEU A 167 -11.64 -16.13 13.97
C LEU A 167 -12.86 -16.53 13.14
N GLY A 168 -12.67 -17.14 11.97
CA GLY A 168 -13.77 -17.56 11.09
C GLY A 168 -14.53 -16.39 10.45
N ALA A 169 -13.95 -15.19 10.43
CA ALA A 169 -14.58 -14.03 9.84
C ALA A 169 -14.81 -14.20 8.32
N ALA A 170 -15.99 -13.83 7.86
CA ALA A 170 -16.29 -13.79 6.45
C ALA A 170 -15.55 -12.64 5.75
N THR A 171 -15.14 -12.87 4.52
CA THR A 171 -14.27 -11.94 3.78
C THR A 171 -14.92 -10.58 3.57
N LEU A 172 -16.14 -10.53 3.03
CA LEU A 172 -16.78 -9.26 2.64
C LEU A 172 -17.13 -8.36 3.81
N PRO A 173 -17.74 -8.84 4.92
CA PRO A 173 -17.99 -8.03 6.11
C PRO A 173 -16.68 -7.50 6.72
N THR A 174 -15.62 -8.31 6.79
CA THR A 174 -14.31 -7.89 7.30
C THR A 174 -13.71 -6.76 6.45
N LEU A 175 -13.74 -6.92 5.11
CA LEU A 175 -13.25 -5.89 4.20
C LEU A 175 -14.13 -4.64 4.25
N LEU A 176 -15.44 -4.77 4.41
CA LEU A 176 -16.33 -3.63 4.58
C LEU A 176 -15.90 -2.79 5.80
N MET A 177 -15.67 -3.43 6.95
CA MET A 177 -15.18 -2.73 8.15
C MET A 177 -13.81 -2.06 7.91
N MET A 178 -12.90 -2.75 7.23
CA MET A 178 -11.59 -2.19 6.84
C MET A 178 -11.74 -0.93 5.98
N TYR A 179 -12.54 -1.00 4.93
CA TYR A 179 -12.69 0.08 3.97
C TYR A 179 -13.48 1.26 4.54
N VAL A 180 -14.52 1.01 5.35
CA VAL A 180 -15.26 2.06 6.08
C VAL A 180 -14.30 2.82 7.02
N THR A 181 -13.53 2.09 7.82
CA THR A 181 -12.55 2.71 8.73
C THR A 181 -11.53 3.55 7.97
N GLY A 182 -10.96 3.01 6.90
CA GLY A 182 -10.01 3.74 6.07
C GLY A 182 -10.64 4.96 5.39
N SER A 183 -11.87 4.86 4.90
CA SER A 183 -12.61 5.99 4.31
C SER A 183 -12.83 7.11 5.31
N LEU A 184 -13.22 6.79 6.53
CA LEU A 184 -13.40 7.77 7.59
C LEU A 184 -12.08 8.48 7.92
N LEU A 185 -10.99 7.73 8.11
CA LEU A 185 -9.69 8.29 8.48
C LEU A 185 -9.09 9.15 7.35
N PHE A 186 -9.18 8.73 6.08
CA PHE A 186 -8.73 9.54 4.95
C PHE A 186 -9.63 10.74 4.70
N GLY A 187 -10.94 10.60 4.93
CA GLY A 187 -11.90 11.71 4.87
C GLY A 187 -11.58 12.80 5.89
N ILE A 188 -11.33 12.41 7.14
CA ILE A 188 -10.92 13.33 8.21
C ILE A 188 -9.58 13.99 7.85
N SER A 189 -8.58 13.20 7.40
CA SER A 189 -7.26 13.71 7.02
C SER A 189 -7.35 14.72 5.88
N TRP A 190 -8.15 14.44 4.85
CA TRP A 190 -8.40 15.35 3.74
C TRP A 190 -9.08 16.65 4.20
N TYR A 191 -10.12 16.55 5.01
CA TYR A 191 -10.85 17.71 5.54
C TYR A 191 -9.93 18.60 6.39
N MET A 192 -9.12 18.01 7.28
CA MET A 192 -8.14 18.74 8.08
C MET A 192 -7.08 19.44 7.21
N SER A 193 -6.58 18.76 6.18
CA SER A 193 -5.61 19.33 5.25
C SER A 193 -6.19 20.52 4.50
N ARG A 194 -7.45 20.43 4.04
CA ARG A 194 -8.14 21.53 3.38
C ARG A 194 -8.37 22.73 4.30
N ARG A 195 -8.76 22.49 5.55
CA ARG A 195 -8.91 23.58 6.53
C ARG A 195 -7.59 24.31 6.77
N ARG A 196 -6.49 23.57 6.96
CA ARG A 196 -5.15 24.16 7.16
C ARG A 196 -4.73 25.02 5.96
N LEU A 197 -4.97 24.53 4.74
CA LEU A 197 -4.67 25.29 3.52
C LEU A 197 -5.53 26.55 3.38
N ALA A 198 -6.81 26.48 3.74
CA ALA A 198 -7.69 27.63 3.72
C ALA A 198 -7.26 28.70 4.74
N SER A 199 -6.93 28.27 5.98
CA SER A 199 -6.43 29.20 7.02
C SER A 199 -5.10 29.83 6.61
N ALA A 200 -4.15 29.05 6.04
CA ALA A 200 -2.89 29.58 5.58
C ALA A 200 -3.07 30.62 4.43
N ARG A 201 -4.00 30.36 3.49
CA ARG A 201 -4.32 31.31 2.43
C ARG A 201 -4.98 32.59 2.98
N ALA A 202 -5.86 32.48 3.95
CA ALA A 202 -6.47 33.63 4.60
C ALA A 202 -5.42 34.49 5.34
N MET A 203 -4.47 33.87 6.03
CA MET A 203 -3.36 34.59 6.68
C MET A 203 -2.45 35.30 5.68
N VAL A 204 -2.14 34.67 4.54
CA VAL A 204 -1.32 35.29 3.49
C VAL A 204 -2.09 36.43 2.82
N ALA A 205 -3.40 36.30 2.60
CA ALA A 205 -4.22 37.36 2.04
C ALA A 205 -4.31 38.58 3.00
N ALA A 206 -4.52 38.34 4.31
CA ALA A 206 -4.51 39.42 5.32
C ALA A 206 -3.15 40.13 5.41
N ALA A 207 -2.05 39.37 5.34
CA ALA A 207 -0.69 39.96 5.34
C ALA A 207 -0.38 40.72 4.03
N ALA A 208 -1.00 40.36 2.92
CA ALA A 208 -0.86 41.06 1.65
C ALA A 208 -1.68 42.38 1.63
N GLU A 209 -2.88 42.40 2.22
CA GLU A 209 -3.67 43.63 2.40
C GLU A 209 -2.93 44.66 3.25
N ASP A 210 -2.15 44.25 4.27
CA ASP A 210 -1.32 45.14 5.07
C ASP A 210 -0.08 45.67 4.29
N GLN A 211 0.34 45.02 3.19
CA GLN A 211 1.48 45.42 2.36
C GLN A 211 1.10 46.11 1.03
N GLU A 212 -0.14 46.01 0.56
CA GLU A 212 -0.62 46.60 -0.72
C GLU A 212 -0.80 48.11 -0.67
N ALA A 213 -0.25 48.81 0.34
CA ALA A 213 -0.07 50.26 0.21
C ALA A 213 1.05 50.63 -0.77
N GLU A 214 1.87 49.74 -1.32
CA GLU A 214 3.08 50.15 -2.07
C GLU A 214 3.50 49.36 -3.32
N SER A 215 2.86 48.31 -3.81
CA SER A 215 3.26 47.73 -5.10
C SER A 215 2.28 46.73 -5.74
N SER A 216 2.17 46.77 -7.07
CA SER A 216 1.31 45.93 -7.90
C SER A 216 1.67 44.43 -7.81
N PRO A 217 0.68 43.52 -7.81
CA PRO A 217 0.94 42.09 -7.59
C PRO A 217 1.50 41.36 -8.82
N PRO A 218 2.46 40.46 -8.67
CA PRO A 218 2.81 39.53 -9.72
C PRO A 218 1.68 38.48 -9.85
N ALA A 219 1.20 38.28 -11.06
CA ALA A 219 0.20 37.27 -11.41
C ALA A 219 0.68 35.89 -10.97
N ALA A 220 0.14 35.38 -9.86
CA ALA A 220 0.36 34.01 -9.43
C ALA A 220 -0.25 33.07 -10.48
N SER A 221 0.59 32.43 -11.27
CA SER A 221 0.20 31.34 -12.16
C SER A 221 -0.33 30.19 -11.29
N ALA A 222 -1.65 30.14 -11.13
CA ALA A 222 -2.33 29.04 -10.47
C ALA A 222 -2.07 27.75 -11.27
N ASN A 223 -1.12 26.96 -10.80
CA ASN A 223 -0.88 25.61 -11.30
C ASN A 223 -2.19 24.83 -11.10
N ARG A 224 -3.01 24.74 -12.16
CA ARG A 224 -4.33 24.10 -12.11
C ARG A 224 -4.14 22.60 -11.92
N GLY A 225 -4.05 22.17 -10.67
CA GLY A 225 -4.15 20.77 -10.28
C GLY A 225 -5.47 20.14 -10.78
N TRP A 226 -5.57 18.83 -10.71
CA TRP A 226 -6.81 18.14 -11.03
C TRP A 226 -7.96 18.64 -10.14
N SER A 227 -9.16 18.71 -10.71
CA SER A 227 -10.40 18.94 -9.96
C SER A 227 -10.54 17.88 -8.84
N SER A 228 -11.11 18.28 -7.71
CA SER A 228 -11.38 17.36 -6.59
C SER A 228 -12.23 16.17 -7.03
N SER A 229 -13.27 16.40 -7.83
CA SER A 229 -14.12 15.32 -8.37
C SER A 229 -13.32 14.35 -9.23
N LYS A 230 -12.47 14.84 -10.14
CA LYS A 230 -11.62 14.02 -11.00
C LYS A 230 -10.66 13.18 -10.18
N THR A 231 -10.04 13.74 -9.14
CA THR A 231 -9.12 13.04 -8.25
C THR A 231 -9.85 11.94 -7.47
N LEU A 232 -11.04 12.22 -6.95
CA LEU A 232 -11.86 11.25 -6.23
C LEU A 232 -12.28 10.08 -7.14
N PHE A 233 -12.84 10.36 -8.32
CA PHE A 233 -13.24 9.32 -9.28
C PHE A 233 -12.08 8.47 -9.75
N TRP A 234 -10.92 9.09 -9.99
CA TRP A 234 -9.71 8.33 -10.31
C TRP A 234 -9.28 7.45 -9.15
N GLY A 235 -9.34 7.95 -7.91
CA GLY A 235 -9.12 7.15 -6.71
C GLY A 235 -10.07 5.97 -6.63
N MET A 236 -11.35 6.15 -6.92
CA MET A 236 -12.33 5.07 -6.95
C MET A 236 -11.99 4.02 -8.01
N PHE A 237 -11.54 4.42 -9.20
CA PHE A 237 -11.09 3.50 -10.24
C PHE A 237 -9.87 2.68 -9.78
N VAL A 238 -8.86 3.33 -9.20
CA VAL A 238 -7.70 2.63 -8.61
C VAL A 238 -8.13 1.69 -7.48
N GLY A 239 -9.15 2.06 -6.73
CA GLY A 239 -9.69 1.27 -5.63
C GLY A 239 -10.28 -0.08 -6.07
N ILE A 240 -10.74 -0.22 -7.31
CA ILE A 240 -11.20 -1.50 -7.85
C ILE A 240 -10.08 -2.54 -7.79
N THR A 241 -8.86 -2.18 -8.22
CA THR A 241 -7.71 -3.09 -8.16
C THR A 241 -7.31 -3.42 -6.71
N ASN A 242 -7.48 -2.45 -5.80
CA ASN A 242 -7.17 -2.62 -4.39
C ASN A 242 -8.12 -3.62 -3.72
N ILE A 243 -9.43 -3.44 -3.86
CA ILE A 243 -10.40 -4.37 -3.25
C ILE A 243 -10.32 -5.76 -3.87
N SER A 244 -10.15 -5.87 -5.20
CA SER A 244 -9.97 -7.17 -5.87
C SER A 244 -8.77 -7.92 -5.28
N GLY A 245 -7.64 -7.22 -5.06
CA GLY A 245 -6.48 -7.78 -4.38
C GLY A 245 -6.81 -8.25 -2.97
N MET A 246 -7.48 -7.43 -2.17
CA MET A 246 -7.83 -7.76 -0.78
C MET A 246 -8.83 -8.93 -0.67
N MET A 247 -9.77 -9.06 -1.60
CA MET A 247 -10.68 -10.20 -1.67
C MET A 247 -9.94 -11.53 -1.91
N LEU A 248 -8.79 -11.49 -2.58
CA LEU A 248 -7.92 -12.64 -2.80
C LEU A 248 -6.94 -12.88 -1.64
N VAL A 249 -6.54 -11.82 -0.93
CA VAL A 249 -5.67 -11.91 0.26
C VAL A 249 -6.28 -12.75 1.37
N MET A 250 -7.56 -12.53 1.67
CA MET A 250 -8.24 -13.21 2.78
C MET A 250 -8.23 -14.74 2.63
N PRO A 251 -8.68 -15.33 1.49
CA PRO A 251 -8.58 -16.77 1.29
C PRO A 251 -7.13 -17.27 1.20
N ALA A 252 -6.17 -16.46 0.72
CA ALA A 252 -4.76 -16.82 0.73
C ALA A 252 -4.26 -17.01 2.17
N PHE A 253 -4.53 -16.07 3.07
CA PHE A 253 -4.17 -16.19 4.49
C PHE A 253 -4.93 -17.30 5.22
N LYS A 254 -6.18 -17.58 4.83
CA LYS A 254 -6.96 -18.68 5.41
C LYS A 254 -6.31 -20.04 5.14
N LEU A 255 -5.76 -20.24 3.95
CA LEU A 255 -5.26 -21.51 3.45
C LEU A 255 -3.75 -21.68 3.56
N GLY A 256 -2.99 -20.58 3.73
CA GLY A 256 -1.54 -20.59 3.67
C GLY A 256 -0.85 -20.18 4.98
N VAL A 257 0.45 -20.47 5.03
CA VAL A 257 1.36 -19.99 6.09
C VAL A 257 1.53 -18.48 5.92
N THR A 258 1.34 -17.74 6.99
CA THR A 258 1.19 -16.27 6.95
C THR A 258 2.38 -15.59 6.29
N GLY A 259 3.61 -15.94 6.67
CA GLY A 259 4.83 -15.35 6.10
C GLY A 259 4.99 -15.64 4.61
N LEU A 260 4.63 -16.87 4.17
CA LEU A 260 4.73 -17.27 2.76
C LEU A 260 3.70 -16.56 1.89
N VAL A 261 2.49 -16.37 2.40
CA VAL A 261 1.44 -15.60 1.70
C VAL A 261 1.90 -14.15 1.53
N SER A 262 2.36 -13.50 2.61
CA SER A 262 2.80 -12.11 2.56
C SER A 262 3.97 -11.90 1.58
N VAL A 263 4.96 -12.81 1.53
CA VAL A 263 6.09 -12.66 0.61
C VAL A 263 5.69 -12.86 -0.85
N VAL A 264 4.73 -13.75 -1.14
CA VAL A 264 4.19 -13.89 -2.51
C VAL A 264 3.38 -12.64 -2.92
N ILE A 265 2.61 -12.07 -2.02
CA ILE A 265 1.89 -10.81 -2.28
C ILE A 265 2.89 -9.67 -2.55
N ALA A 266 4.02 -9.61 -1.82
CA ALA A 266 5.07 -8.61 -2.03
C ALA A 266 5.75 -8.70 -3.40
N MET A 267 5.57 -9.81 -4.14
CA MET A 267 5.98 -9.93 -5.55
C MET A 267 5.24 -8.95 -6.49
N ASN A 268 4.25 -8.21 -6.00
CA ASN A 268 3.63 -7.12 -6.76
C ASN A 268 4.64 -6.14 -7.36
N VAL A 269 5.81 -5.96 -6.72
CA VAL A 269 6.91 -5.13 -7.24
C VAL A 269 7.43 -5.60 -8.59
N VAL A 270 7.40 -6.90 -8.85
CA VAL A 270 7.82 -7.47 -10.14
C VAL A 270 6.93 -6.97 -11.28
N PHE A 271 5.61 -6.90 -11.05
CA PHE A 271 4.68 -6.39 -12.06
C PHE A 271 4.91 -4.90 -12.36
N VAL A 272 5.22 -4.11 -11.32
CA VAL A 272 5.57 -2.69 -11.51
C VAL A 272 6.87 -2.55 -12.30
N LEU A 273 7.88 -3.37 -11.99
CA LEU A 273 9.14 -3.39 -12.71
C LEU A 273 8.98 -3.80 -14.18
N LEU A 274 8.18 -4.84 -14.46
CA LEU A 274 7.88 -5.27 -15.81
C LEU A 274 7.14 -4.19 -16.60
N TYR A 275 6.21 -3.48 -15.98
CA TYR A 275 5.53 -2.34 -16.59
C TYR A 275 6.53 -1.23 -16.96
N ALA A 276 7.43 -0.86 -16.06
CA ALA A 276 8.47 0.13 -16.32
C ALA A 276 9.35 -0.29 -17.52
N ARG A 277 9.70 -1.58 -17.60
CA ARG A 277 10.51 -2.11 -18.68
C ARG A 277 9.78 -2.13 -20.02
N PHE A 278 8.58 -2.69 -20.08
CA PHE A 278 7.90 -2.95 -21.35
C PHE A 278 7.09 -1.75 -21.86
N ILE A 279 6.49 -0.98 -20.95
CA ILE A 279 5.62 0.16 -21.33
C ILE A 279 6.40 1.48 -21.31
N LEU A 280 7.15 1.75 -20.23
CA LEU A 280 7.95 2.99 -20.12
C LEU A 280 9.30 2.87 -20.85
N LYS A 281 9.68 1.65 -21.31
CA LYS A 281 10.94 1.36 -22.02
C LYS A 281 12.20 1.72 -21.23
N GLU A 282 12.11 1.71 -19.91
CA GLU A 282 13.24 1.92 -19.00
C GLU A 282 14.24 0.76 -19.12
N ARG A 283 15.54 1.04 -18.98
CA ARG A 283 16.58 0.00 -18.99
C ARG A 283 16.69 -0.64 -17.62
N PHE A 284 16.67 -1.96 -17.55
CA PHE A 284 16.98 -2.68 -16.32
C PHE A 284 18.43 -2.44 -15.91
N SER A 285 18.63 -2.10 -14.64
CA SER A 285 19.93 -2.22 -14.02
C SER A 285 20.29 -3.71 -13.82
N ARG A 286 21.59 -4.01 -13.68
CA ARG A 286 22.03 -5.38 -13.39
C ARG A 286 21.44 -5.91 -12.06
N LEU A 287 21.26 -5.02 -11.09
CA LEU A 287 20.65 -5.35 -9.80
C LEU A 287 19.17 -5.71 -9.94
N GLU A 288 18.40 -4.94 -10.71
CA GLU A 288 16.98 -5.24 -10.96
C GLU A 288 16.80 -6.57 -11.69
N ALA A 289 17.62 -6.85 -12.71
CA ALA A 289 17.60 -8.13 -13.43
C ALA A 289 17.97 -9.30 -12.50
N GLY A 290 19.03 -9.15 -11.70
CA GLY A 290 19.42 -10.14 -10.68
C GLY A 290 18.35 -10.35 -9.62
N GLY A 291 17.76 -9.28 -9.12
CA GLY A 291 16.68 -9.31 -8.14
C GLY A 291 15.42 -10.01 -8.68
N LEU A 292 15.05 -9.74 -9.94
CA LEU A 292 13.94 -10.43 -10.59
C LEU A 292 14.20 -11.94 -10.70
N THR A 293 15.39 -12.32 -11.12
CA THR A 293 15.80 -13.74 -11.23
C THR A 293 15.77 -14.41 -9.86
N CYS A 294 16.34 -13.79 -8.82
CA CYS A 294 16.30 -14.30 -7.45
C CYS A 294 14.86 -14.48 -6.95
N ALA A 295 14.01 -13.47 -7.15
CA ALA A 295 12.62 -13.54 -6.71
C ALA A 295 11.85 -14.68 -7.40
N LEU A 296 12.03 -14.88 -8.70
CA LEU A 296 11.41 -15.99 -9.44
C LEU A 296 11.95 -17.36 -9.01
N ILE A 297 13.26 -17.49 -8.79
CA ILE A 297 13.86 -18.73 -8.27
C ILE A 297 13.30 -19.04 -6.88
N GLY A 298 13.22 -18.06 -6.00
CA GLY A 298 12.64 -18.23 -4.68
C GLY A 298 11.17 -18.69 -4.72
N VAL A 299 10.36 -18.16 -5.65
CA VAL A 299 8.98 -18.64 -5.85
C VAL A 299 8.94 -20.08 -6.35
N LEU A 300 9.85 -20.48 -7.24
CA LEU A 300 9.95 -21.87 -7.69
C LEU A 300 10.31 -22.82 -6.55
N ILE A 301 11.33 -22.46 -5.74
CA ILE A 301 11.70 -23.23 -4.54
C ILE A 301 10.50 -23.36 -3.60
N LEU A 302 9.80 -22.24 -3.35
CA LEU A 302 8.62 -22.22 -2.48
C LEU A 302 7.54 -23.17 -2.99
N ARG A 303 7.28 -23.20 -4.29
CA ARG A 303 6.27 -24.07 -4.89
C ARG A 303 6.63 -25.55 -4.83
N LEU A 304 7.92 -25.87 -4.89
CA LEU A 304 8.40 -27.26 -4.75
C LEU A 304 8.42 -27.72 -3.29
N ALA A 305 8.49 -26.77 -2.34
CA ALA A 305 8.52 -27.01 -0.91
C ALA A 305 7.13 -26.97 -0.23
N ALA A 306 6.08 -26.59 -0.96
CA ALA A 306 4.69 -26.49 -0.49
C ALA A 306 3.86 -27.68 -0.94
#